data_2f04423c426d0f6c9e5c0c6948d05915
#
_entry.id   2f04423c426d0f6c9e5c0c6948d05915
#
_cell.length_a   1.000
_cell.length_b   1.000
_cell.length_c   1.000
_cell.angle_alpha   90.00
_cell.angle_beta   90.00
_cell.angle_gamma   90.00
#
_symmetry.space_group_name_H-M   'P 1'
#
loop_
_entity.id
_entity.type
_entity.pdbx_description
1 polymer ?
#
loop_
_entity_poly.entity_id
_entity_poly.type
_entity_poly.pdbx_seq_one_letter_code
_entity_poly.pdbx_strand_id
1 'polypeptide(L)'
;MREIDKTLPKDQRILLAAEEVFSRCGYVQATLDEIIALADTGKGTVYKYFGNKDNLFYTLVASKIKPFLQCLQEVVASGKSTSEKIRSYMLALLPFLRDNKDLYRILWYEVSGNQRGFHPVFLNDGSWEMSSLYGDTLSEDEYNRILRYRNLIREQVLCLVTIISEGMETGFMKQGQPTITAHHLFGGVTMSVLHYVGQPEFTDAELADLIVDRFLYGHAVR
;
A
#
# COMPACT_ATOMS: atom_id res chain seq x y z
N MET A 1 -23.10 1.30 -9.83
CA MET A 1 -22.99 0.19 -8.87
C MET A 1 -22.71 -1.06 -9.67
N ARG A 2 -21.60 -1.73 -9.41
CA ARG A 2 -21.18 -2.92 -10.15
C ARG A 2 -22.09 -4.08 -9.75
N GLU A 3 -22.69 -4.75 -10.70
CA GLU A 3 -23.47 -5.97 -10.43
C GLU A 3 -22.51 -7.11 -10.06
N ILE A 4 -22.70 -7.69 -8.87
CA ILE A 4 -21.84 -8.76 -8.38
C ILE A 4 -22.36 -10.09 -8.91
N ASP A 5 -21.50 -10.84 -9.57
CA ASP A 5 -21.82 -12.17 -10.10
C ASP A 5 -22.22 -13.13 -8.97
N LYS A 6 -23.50 -13.56 -8.98
CA LYS A 6 -24.08 -14.45 -7.97
C LYS A 6 -23.55 -15.88 -8.02
N THR A 7 -22.85 -16.27 -9.09
CA THR A 7 -22.23 -17.59 -9.22
C THR A 7 -20.94 -17.73 -8.43
N LEU A 8 -20.31 -16.60 -8.05
CA LEU A 8 -19.09 -16.59 -7.25
C LEU A 8 -19.32 -17.13 -5.82
N PRO A 9 -18.29 -17.72 -5.21
CA PRO A 9 -18.28 -18.07 -3.79
C PRO A 9 -18.68 -16.90 -2.90
N LYS A 10 -19.37 -17.17 -1.78
CA LYS A 10 -19.90 -16.12 -0.91
C LYS A 10 -18.82 -15.17 -0.35
N ASP A 11 -17.67 -15.70 0.02
CA ASP A 11 -16.52 -14.91 0.49
C ASP A 11 -16.01 -13.95 -0.58
N GLN A 12 -15.92 -14.38 -1.84
CA GLN A 12 -15.54 -13.52 -2.97
C GLN A 12 -16.58 -12.43 -3.23
N ARG A 13 -17.89 -12.78 -3.20
CA ARG A 13 -18.96 -11.79 -3.36
C ARG A 13 -18.90 -10.72 -2.26
N ILE A 14 -18.63 -11.14 -1.00
CA ILE A 14 -18.49 -10.21 0.11
C ILE A 14 -17.29 -9.29 -0.08
N LEU A 15 -16.14 -9.81 -0.55
CA LEU A 15 -14.96 -8.99 -0.82
C LEU A 15 -15.20 -7.98 -1.96
N LEU A 16 -15.89 -8.37 -3.04
CA LEU A 16 -16.25 -7.45 -4.12
C LEU A 16 -17.23 -6.36 -3.66
N ALA A 17 -18.23 -6.73 -2.85
CA ALA A 17 -19.15 -5.78 -2.26
C ALA A 17 -18.43 -4.82 -1.29
N ALA A 18 -17.51 -5.33 -0.49
CA ALA A 18 -16.70 -4.55 0.40
C ALA A 18 -15.81 -3.55 -0.35
N GLU A 19 -15.18 -3.99 -1.45
CA GLU A 19 -14.39 -3.12 -2.33
C GLU A 19 -15.20 -1.95 -2.87
N GLU A 20 -16.38 -2.22 -3.40
CA GLU A 20 -17.31 -1.20 -3.91
C GLU A 20 -17.73 -0.20 -2.82
N VAL A 21 -18.15 -0.71 -1.65
CA VAL A 21 -18.63 0.13 -0.55
C VAL A 21 -17.50 0.96 0.06
N PHE A 22 -16.36 0.35 0.35
CA PHE A 22 -15.22 1.08 0.92
C PHE A 22 -14.67 2.12 -0.06
N SER A 23 -14.55 1.80 -1.36
CA SER A 23 -14.07 2.75 -2.37
C SER A 23 -15.00 3.96 -2.51
N ARG A 24 -16.32 3.76 -2.37
CA ARG A 24 -17.32 4.80 -2.52
C ARG A 24 -17.43 5.74 -1.32
N CYS A 25 -17.42 5.22 -0.10
CA CYS A 25 -17.70 6.03 1.10
C CYS A 25 -16.58 6.01 2.15
N GLY A 26 -15.46 5.34 1.88
CA GLY A 26 -14.35 5.22 2.81
C GLY A 26 -14.61 4.22 3.94
N TYR A 27 -13.59 3.98 4.78
CA TYR A 27 -13.68 3.01 5.85
C TYR A 27 -14.71 3.39 6.93
N VAL A 28 -14.73 4.65 7.36
CA VAL A 28 -15.54 5.11 8.50
C VAL A 28 -17.03 4.98 8.21
N GLN A 29 -17.47 5.48 7.05
CA GLN A 29 -18.89 5.52 6.66
C GLN A 29 -19.43 4.19 6.17
N ALA A 30 -18.57 3.28 5.70
CA ALA A 30 -18.98 1.97 5.25
C ALA A 30 -19.60 1.14 6.38
N THR A 31 -20.72 0.47 6.10
CA THR A 31 -21.39 -0.42 7.05
C THR A 31 -21.39 -1.87 6.58
N LEU A 32 -21.36 -2.82 7.52
CA LEU A 32 -21.49 -4.23 7.17
C LEU A 32 -22.87 -4.56 6.59
N ASP A 33 -23.93 -3.87 7.03
CA ASP A 33 -25.29 -4.12 6.53
C ASP A 33 -25.41 -3.74 5.04
N GLU A 34 -24.75 -2.67 4.60
CA GLU A 34 -24.68 -2.29 3.18
C GLU A 34 -23.87 -3.30 2.35
N ILE A 35 -22.74 -3.76 2.87
CA ILE A 35 -21.93 -4.80 2.22
C ILE A 35 -22.71 -6.12 2.11
N ILE A 36 -23.43 -6.51 3.16
CA ILE A 36 -24.30 -7.69 3.21
C ILE A 36 -25.38 -7.62 2.12
N ALA A 37 -26.05 -6.47 2.02
CA ALA A 37 -27.09 -6.23 1.02
C ALA A 37 -26.53 -6.32 -0.42
N LEU A 38 -25.39 -5.65 -0.67
CA LEU A 38 -24.77 -5.65 -1.99
C LEU A 38 -24.21 -7.04 -2.38
N ALA A 39 -23.68 -7.81 -1.43
CA ALA A 39 -23.17 -9.17 -1.65
C ALA A 39 -24.27 -10.21 -1.82
N ASP A 40 -25.54 -9.83 -1.63
CA ASP A 40 -26.68 -10.77 -1.61
C ASP A 40 -26.43 -11.98 -0.71
N THR A 41 -26.11 -11.70 0.56
CA THR A 41 -25.76 -12.72 1.55
C THR A 41 -26.43 -12.47 2.91
N GLY A 42 -26.42 -13.46 3.78
CA GLY A 42 -26.93 -13.31 5.15
C GLY A 42 -25.88 -12.73 6.10
N LYS A 43 -26.34 -11.97 7.10
CA LYS A 43 -25.50 -11.38 8.17
C LYS A 43 -24.57 -12.42 8.82
N GLY A 44 -25.10 -13.58 9.18
CA GLY A 44 -24.34 -14.68 9.78
C GLY A 44 -23.20 -15.19 8.90
N THR A 45 -23.34 -15.10 7.57
CA THR A 45 -22.28 -15.47 6.62
C THR A 45 -21.10 -14.52 6.71
N VAL A 46 -21.35 -13.21 6.71
CA VAL A 46 -20.27 -12.20 6.80
C VAL A 46 -19.52 -12.31 8.12
N TYR A 47 -20.25 -12.45 9.23
CA TYR A 47 -19.63 -12.65 10.55
C TYR A 47 -18.83 -13.96 10.64
N LYS A 48 -19.30 -15.03 10.00
CA LYS A 48 -18.59 -16.32 9.96
C LYS A 48 -17.25 -16.21 9.21
N TYR A 49 -17.19 -15.50 8.08
CA TYR A 49 -15.98 -15.40 7.27
C TYR A 49 -14.99 -14.36 7.80
N PHE A 50 -15.49 -13.22 8.27
CA PHE A 50 -14.65 -12.05 8.52
C PHE A 50 -14.72 -11.55 9.99
N GLY A 51 -15.73 -11.93 10.75
CA GLY A 51 -15.90 -11.54 12.15
C GLY A 51 -16.37 -10.10 12.36
N ASN A 52 -15.67 -9.12 11.76
CA ASN A 52 -15.99 -7.70 11.89
C ASN A 52 -15.56 -6.90 10.65
N LYS A 53 -15.91 -5.60 10.62
CA LYS A 53 -15.59 -4.68 9.53
C LYS A 53 -14.07 -4.51 9.33
N ASP A 54 -13.32 -4.46 10.42
CA ASP A 54 -11.87 -4.28 10.36
C ASP A 54 -11.17 -5.48 9.71
N ASN A 55 -11.53 -6.69 10.12
CA ASN A 55 -11.00 -7.91 9.52
C ASN A 55 -11.42 -8.07 8.06
N LEU A 56 -12.65 -7.67 7.70
CA LEU A 56 -13.10 -7.65 6.32
C LEU A 56 -12.25 -6.69 5.48
N PHE A 57 -12.04 -5.47 5.96
CA PHE A 57 -11.21 -4.48 5.26
C PHE A 57 -9.75 -4.96 5.14
N TYR A 58 -9.18 -5.47 6.24
CA TYR A 58 -7.83 -6.04 6.21
C TYR A 58 -7.70 -7.18 5.20
N THR A 59 -8.66 -8.11 5.18
CA THR A 59 -8.66 -9.25 4.25
C THR A 59 -8.75 -8.77 2.81
N LEU A 60 -9.60 -7.79 2.53
CA LEU A 60 -9.71 -7.18 1.22
C LEU A 60 -8.38 -6.55 0.78
N VAL A 61 -7.80 -5.68 1.58
CA VAL A 61 -6.53 -5.01 1.26
C VAL A 61 -5.40 -6.03 1.11
N ALA A 62 -5.30 -6.99 2.02
CA ALA A 62 -4.30 -8.04 1.95
C ALA A 62 -4.44 -8.92 0.70
N SER A 63 -5.67 -9.17 0.22
CA SER A 63 -5.91 -9.94 -1.01
C SER A 63 -5.36 -9.24 -2.26
N LYS A 64 -5.31 -7.90 -2.26
CA LYS A 64 -4.70 -7.11 -3.34
C LYS A 64 -3.18 -7.02 -3.19
N ILE A 65 -2.69 -6.82 -1.97
CA ILE A 65 -1.26 -6.61 -1.70
C ILE A 65 -0.44 -7.88 -1.82
N LYS A 66 -0.95 -9.04 -1.38
CA LYS A 66 -0.18 -10.30 -1.39
C LYS A 66 0.35 -10.72 -2.77
N PRO A 67 -0.46 -10.75 -3.84
CA PRO A 67 0.04 -11.07 -5.18
C PRO A 67 1.05 -10.02 -5.69
N PHE A 68 0.81 -8.75 -5.38
CA PHE A 68 1.72 -7.68 -5.73
C PHE A 68 3.07 -7.82 -5.00
N LEU A 69 3.05 -8.11 -3.69
CA LEU A 69 4.26 -8.35 -2.92
C LEU A 69 5.07 -9.54 -3.47
N GLN A 70 4.40 -10.61 -3.88
CA GLN A 70 5.07 -11.74 -4.52
C GLN A 70 5.81 -11.32 -5.81
N CYS A 71 5.16 -10.50 -6.65
CA CYS A 71 5.81 -9.93 -7.85
C CYS A 71 7.06 -9.09 -7.47
N LEU A 72 6.98 -8.27 -6.41
CA LEU A 72 8.14 -7.50 -5.95
C LEU A 72 9.28 -8.40 -5.43
N GLN A 73 8.97 -9.48 -4.73
CA GLN A 73 9.96 -10.45 -4.26
C GLN A 73 10.66 -11.17 -5.43
N GLU A 74 9.93 -11.47 -6.50
CA GLU A 74 10.51 -12.01 -7.74
C GLU A 74 11.46 -11.00 -8.40
N VAL A 75 11.11 -9.71 -8.40
CA VAL A 75 12.02 -8.64 -8.86
C VAL A 75 13.30 -8.59 -8.04
N VAL A 76 13.20 -8.65 -6.71
CA VAL A 76 14.37 -8.68 -5.79
C VAL A 76 15.27 -9.89 -6.11
N ALA A 77 14.67 -11.07 -6.25
CA ALA A 77 15.40 -12.31 -6.50
C ALA A 77 15.97 -12.45 -7.93
N SER A 78 15.59 -11.54 -8.83
CA SER A 78 16.04 -11.59 -10.23
C SER A 78 17.54 -11.31 -10.37
N GLY A 79 18.19 -11.89 -11.39
CA GLY A 79 19.59 -11.60 -11.73
C GLY A 79 19.81 -10.27 -12.45
N LYS A 80 18.85 -9.35 -12.43
CA LYS A 80 18.93 -8.04 -13.09
C LYS A 80 19.86 -7.09 -12.33
N SER A 81 20.38 -6.08 -13.05
CA SER A 81 21.10 -4.97 -12.43
C SER A 81 20.21 -4.15 -11.50
N THR A 82 20.80 -3.41 -10.56
CA THR A 82 20.08 -2.52 -9.64
C THR A 82 19.13 -1.57 -10.37
N SER A 83 19.58 -0.93 -11.45
CA SER A 83 18.73 -0.02 -12.24
C SER A 83 17.53 -0.74 -12.85
N GLU A 84 17.74 -1.93 -13.41
CA GLU A 84 16.65 -2.74 -13.98
C GLU A 84 15.69 -3.27 -12.91
N LYS A 85 16.20 -3.61 -11.70
CA LYS A 85 15.36 -3.98 -10.57
C LYS A 85 14.48 -2.80 -10.11
N ILE A 86 15.04 -1.59 -9.96
CA ILE A 86 14.28 -0.38 -9.61
C ILE A 86 13.22 -0.11 -10.68
N ARG A 87 13.58 -0.19 -11.96
CA ARG A 87 12.62 -0.05 -13.06
C ARG A 87 11.51 -1.09 -13.01
N SER A 88 11.85 -2.36 -12.82
CA SER A 88 10.85 -3.45 -12.71
C SER A 88 9.94 -3.26 -11.50
N TYR A 89 10.47 -2.76 -10.38
CA TYR A 89 9.69 -2.38 -9.20
C TYR A 89 8.68 -1.27 -9.54
N MET A 90 9.09 -0.22 -10.25
CA MET A 90 8.19 0.87 -10.66
C MET A 90 7.11 0.38 -11.62
N LEU A 91 7.46 -0.49 -12.58
CA LEU A 91 6.51 -1.10 -13.52
C LEU A 91 5.47 -1.99 -12.84
N ALA A 92 5.78 -2.54 -11.67
CA ALA A 92 4.81 -3.27 -10.84
C ALA A 92 3.99 -2.31 -9.95
N LEU A 93 4.63 -1.30 -9.36
CA LEU A 93 4.02 -0.38 -8.40
C LEU A 93 3.00 0.57 -9.05
N LEU A 94 3.33 1.16 -10.20
CA LEU A 94 2.48 2.18 -10.82
C LEU A 94 1.08 1.68 -11.20
N PRO A 95 0.92 0.56 -11.94
CA PRO A 95 -0.41 0.02 -12.22
C PRO A 95 -1.10 -0.46 -10.94
N PHE A 96 -0.39 -1.09 -10.03
CA PHE A 96 -0.96 -1.53 -8.75
C PHE A 96 -1.60 -0.37 -7.97
N LEU A 97 -0.90 0.76 -7.82
CA LEU A 97 -1.43 1.95 -7.13
C LEU A 97 -2.60 2.57 -7.87
N ARG A 98 -2.59 2.58 -9.20
CA ARG A 98 -3.66 3.12 -10.02
C ARG A 98 -4.93 2.30 -9.90
N ASP A 99 -4.81 0.98 -10.03
CA ASP A 99 -5.93 0.05 -10.02
C ASP A 99 -6.57 -0.08 -8.62
N ASN A 100 -5.80 0.17 -7.56
CA ASN A 100 -6.24 0.08 -6.17
C ASN A 100 -6.25 1.44 -5.45
N LYS A 101 -6.33 2.55 -6.20
CA LYS A 101 -6.13 3.92 -5.71
C LYS A 101 -6.97 4.24 -4.47
N ASP A 102 -8.26 3.95 -4.50
CA ASP A 102 -9.18 4.31 -3.43
C ASP A 102 -8.92 3.48 -2.17
N LEU A 103 -8.74 2.16 -2.31
CA LEU A 103 -8.39 1.30 -1.18
C LEU A 103 -7.03 1.68 -0.58
N TYR A 104 -6.06 2.02 -1.42
CA TYR A 104 -4.73 2.41 -0.96
C TYR A 104 -4.73 3.77 -0.26
N ARG A 105 -5.58 4.72 -0.69
CA ARG A 105 -5.81 5.99 0.02
C ARG A 105 -6.40 5.77 1.40
N ILE A 106 -7.40 4.89 1.52
CA ILE A 106 -8.01 4.54 2.81
C ILE A 106 -6.96 3.88 3.71
N LEU A 107 -6.22 2.90 3.19
CA LEU A 107 -5.14 2.24 3.92
C LEU A 107 -4.11 3.27 4.43
N TRP A 108 -3.66 4.17 3.56
CA TRP A 108 -2.69 5.21 3.92
C TRP A 108 -3.21 6.13 5.02
N TYR A 109 -4.49 6.52 4.93
CA TYR A 109 -5.14 7.34 5.96
C TYR A 109 -5.20 6.61 7.30
N GLU A 110 -5.58 5.33 7.31
CA GLU A 110 -5.67 4.53 8.54
C GLU A 110 -4.29 4.32 9.19
N VAL A 111 -3.24 4.08 8.41
CA VAL A 111 -1.87 3.89 8.95
C VAL A 111 -1.21 5.19 9.38
N SER A 112 -1.65 6.33 8.88
CA SER A 112 -1.11 7.64 9.27
C SER A 112 -1.63 8.11 10.63
N GLY A 113 -2.65 7.44 11.21
CA GLY A 113 -3.21 7.79 12.51
C GLY A 113 -3.91 9.16 12.55
N ASN A 114 -4.29 9.70 11.39
CA ASN A 114 -4.71 11.10 11.21
C ASN A 114 -5.96 11.53 11.99
N GLN A 115 -6.80 10.60 12.45
CA GLN A 115 -8.04 10.96 13.15
C GLN A 115 -7.80 11.56 14.55
N ARG A 116 -6.64 11.27 15.19
CA ARG A 116 -6.31 11.70 16.56
C ARG A 116 -4.90 12.28 16.68
N GLY A 117 -4.30 12.71 15.58
CA GLY A 117 -2.93 13.26 15.62
C GLY A 117 -1.85 12.24 15.93
N PHE A 118 -2.12 10.95 15.79
CA PHE A 118 -1.09 9.92 15.93
C PHE A 118 -0.19 9.88 14.70
N HIS A 119 1.11 9.75 14.93
CA HIS A 119 2.11 9.62 13.87
C HIS A 119 3.19 8.62 14.27
N PRO A 120 3.79 7.92 13.31
CA PRO A 120 4.91 7.05 13.57
C PRO A 120 6.16 7.85 13.84
N VAL A 121 6.89 7.48 14.87
CA VAL A 121 8.26 7.97 15.15
C VAL A 121 9.22 6.80 14.95
N PHE A 122 10.20 6.99 14.08
CA PHE A 122 11.27 6.01 13.89
C PHE A 122 12.34 6.22 14.93
N LEU A 123 12.72 5.16 15.62
CA LEU A 123 13.74 5.17 16.63
C LEU A 123 15.12 4.86 16.03
N ASN A 124 16.19 5.22 16.75
CA ASN A 124 17.56 5.05 16.29
C ASN A 124 17.98 3.58 16.09
N ASP A 125 17.29 2.64 16.76
CA ASP A 125 17.49 1.20 16.63
C ASP A 125 16.77 0.58 15.42
N GLY A 126 16.13 1.41 14.59
CA GLY A 126 15.33 0.97 13.43
C GLY A 126 13.93 0.49 13.78
N SER A 127 13.56 0.47 15.05
CA SER A 127 12.18 0.27 15.49
C SER A 127 11.36 1.55 15.31
N TRP A 128 10.08 1.48 15.60
CA TRP A 128 9.20 2.65 15.58
C TRP A 128 8.12 2.51 16.63
N GLU A 129 7.61 3.63 17.06
CA GLU A 129 6.47 3.72 17.96
C GLU A 129 5.43 4.72 17.44
N MET A 130 4.21 4.64 17.98
CA MET A 130 3.17 5.64 17.70
C MET A 130 3.23 6.73 18.75
N SER A 131 3.46 7.95 18.30
CA SER A 131 3.39 9.14 19.14
C SER A 131 2.11 9.92 18.84
N SER A 132 1.57 10.62 19.84
CA SER A 132 0.41 11.49 19.68
C SER A 132 0.81 12.95 19.81
N LEU A 133 0.32 13.79 18.90
CA LEU A 133 0.47 15.26 19.00
C LEU A 133 -0.26 15.86 20.20
N TYR A 134 -1.27 15.16 20.71
CA TYR A 134 -2.18 15.68 21.75
C TYR A 134 -2.06 14.92 23.08
N GLY A 135 -1.10 14.00 23.21
CA GLY A 135 -0.91 13.20 24.42
C GLY A 135 -1.89 12.07 24.63
N ASP A 136 -2.76 11.80 23.64
CA ASP A 136 -3.69 10.65 23.70
C ASP A 136 -2.91 9.33 23.62
N THR A 137 -3.52 8.27 24.16
CA THR A 137 -3.00 6.90 24.04
C THR A 137 -3.92 6.08 23.15
N LEU A 138 -3.32 5.24 22.30
CA LEU A 138 -4.07 4.23 21.55
C LEU A 138 -4.49 3.10 22.50
N SER A 139 -5.69 2.58 22.32
CA SER A 139 -6.03 1.27 22.88
C SER A 139 -5.16 0.20 22.23
N GLU A 140 -4.97 -0.93 22.93
CA GLU A 140 -4.22 -2.07 22.41
C GLU A 140 -4.78 -2.56 21.06
N ASP A 141 -6.10 -2.60 20.93
CA ASP A 141 -6.78 -3.01 19.69
C ASP A 141 -6.50 -2.03 18.53
N GLU A 142 -6.55 -0.72 18.79
CA GLU A 142 -6.23 0.31 17.78
C GLU A 142 -4.76 0.24 17.37
N TYR A 143 -3.85 0.08 18.31
CA TYR A 143 -2.43 -0.09 18.04
C TYR A 143 -2.16 -1.31 17.17
N ASN A 144 -2.72 -2.47 17.55
CA ASN A 144 -2.56 -3.72 16.80
C ASN A 144 -3.18 -3.63 15.40
N ARG A 145 -4.29 -2.91 15.25
CA ARG A 145 -4.90 -2.64 13.94
C ARG A 145 -3.97 -1.83 13.04
N ILE A 146 -3.44 -0.72 13.53
CA ILE A 146 -2.52 0.13 12.78
C ILE A 146 -1.25 -0.65 12.41
N LEU A 147 -0.68 -1.39 13.36
CA LEU A 147 0.50 -2.21 13.15
C LEU A 147 0.29 -3.22 12.01
N ARG A 148 -0.84 -3.90 11.99
CA ARG A 148 -1.20 -4.88 10.98
C ARG A 148 -1.27 -4.26 9.58
N TYR A 149 -1.88 -3.09 9.42
CA TYR A 149 -1.92 -2.37 8.15
C TYR A 149 -0.55 -1.83 7.73
N ARG A 150 0.23 -1.33 8.66
CA ARG A 150 1.60 -0.83 8.38
C ARG A 150 2.51 -1.93 7.88
N ASN A 151 2.39 -3.14 8.42
CA ASN A 151 3.17 -4.28 7.95
C ASN A 151 2.91 -4.60 6.47
N LEU A 152 1.69 -4.41 5.97
CA LEU A 152 1.38 -4.58 4.55
C LEU A 152 2.16 -3.59 3.66
N ILE A 153 2.35 -2.35 4.10
CA ILE A 153 3.13 -1.34 3.37
C ILE A 153 4.63 -1.58 3.57
N ARG A 154 5.04 -1.89 4.79
CA ARG A 154 6.45 -2.11 5.16
C ARG A 154 7.11 -3.18 4.30
N GLU A 155 6.45 -4.31 4.05
CA GLU A 155 6.99 -5.39 3.23
C GLU A 155 7.29 -4.93 1.78
N GLN A 156 6.48 -4.05 1.22
CA GLN A 156 6.72 -3.47 -0.11
C GLN A 156 7.98 -2.59 -0.09
N VAL A 157 8.11 -1.72 0.92
CA VAL A 157 9.28 -0.86 1.07
C VAL A 157 10.55 -1.67 1.32
N LEU A 158 10.49 -2.77 2.08
CA LEU A 158 11.63 -3.65 2.34
C LEU A 158 12.19 -4.28 1.04
N CYS A 159 11.34 -4.64 0.08
CA CYS A 159 11.82 -5.07 -1.24
C CYS A 159 12.68 -4.00 -1.91
N LEU A 160 12.26 -2.74 -1.83
CA LEU A 160 13.01 -1.62 -2.39
C LEU A 160 14.31 -1.33 -1.60
N VAL A 161 14.25 -1.45 -0.27
CA VAL A 161 15.45 -1.34 0.60
C VAL A 161 16.51 -2.36 0.20
N THR A 162 16.10 -3.61 -0.05
CA THR A 162 17.03 -4.68 -0.48
C THR A 162 17.69 -4.32 -1.81
N ILE A 163 16.93 -3.87 -2.82
CA ILE A 163 17.46 -3.47 -4.13
C ILE A 163 18.46 -2.31 -4.00
N ILE A 164 18.13 -1.31 -3.18
CA ILE A 164 18.99 -0.14 -2.96
C ILE A 164 20.26 -0.53 -2.19
N SER A 165 20.16 -1.41 -1.18
CA SER A 165 21.31 -1.93 -0.44
C SER A 165 22.29 -2.63 -1.39
N GLU A 166 21.81 -3.54 -2.24
CA GLU A 166 22.64 -4.19 -3.27
C GLU A 166 23.33 -3.16 -4.19
N GLY A 167 22.61 -2.11 -4.59
CA GLY A 167 23.17 -1.04 -5.42
C GLY A 167 24.29 -0.25 -4.72
N MET A 168 24.18 -0.03 -3.42
CA MET A 168 25.21 0.60 -2.60
C MET A 168 26.40 -0.33 -2.37
N GLU A 169 26.16 -1.59 -2.07
CA GLU A 169 27.20 -2.61 -1.85
C GLU A 169 28.05 -2.86 -3.12
N THR A 170 27.42 -2.87 -4.28
CA THR A 170 28.11 -3.04 -5.58
C THR A 170 28.80 -1.76 -6.07
N GLY A 171 28.63 -0.63 -5.38
CA GLY A 171 29.16 0.67 -5.79
C GLY A 171 28.41 1.33 -6.96
N PHE A 172 27.28 0.77 -7.38
CA PHE A 172 26.43 1.39 -8.40
C PHE A 172 25.73 2.65 -7.89
N MET A 173 25.32 2.64 -6.62
CA MET A 173 24.73 3.79 -5.93
C MET A 173 25.70 4.36 -4.89
N LYS A 174 25.59 5.68 -4.64
CA LYS A 174 26.34 6.32 -3.55
C LYS A 174 25.99 5.70 -2.21
N GLN A 175 26.97 5.55 -1.35
CA GLN A 175 26.79 5.10 0.03
C GLN A 175 25.84 6.04 0.80
N GLY A 176 24.99 5.46 1.63
CA GLY A 176 24.00 6.20 2.41
C GLY A 176 23.17 5.28 3.29
N GLN A 177 21.96 5.72 3.60
CA GLN A 177 20.99 4.91 4.36
C GLN A 177 19.93 4.33 3.40
N PRO A 178 19.97 3.02 3.10
CA PRO A 178 19.06 2.41 2.13
C PRO A 178 17.59 2.62 2.48
N THR A 179 17.24 2.54 3.76
CA THR A 179 15.87 2.73 4.25
C THR A 179 15.34 4.13 3.95
N ILE A 180 16.12 5.19 4.23
CA ILE A 180 15.72 6.58 3.91
C ILE A 180 15.56 6.75 2.41
N THR A 181 16.51 6.23 1.64
CA THR A 181 16.52 6.32 0.17
C THR A 181 15.29 5.61 -0.43
N ALA A 182 14.93 4.42 0.10
CA ALA A 182 13.75 3.68 -0.31
C ALA A 182 12.45 4.43 0.03
N HIS A 183 12.35 5.02 1.24
CA HIS A 183 11.18 5.80 1.63
C HIS A 183 11.00 7.06 0.79
N HIS A 184 12.07 7.75 0.39
CA HIS A 184 12.00 8.88 -0.54
C HIS A 184 11.39 8.46 -1.88
N LEU A 185 11.88 7.36 -2.47
CA LEU A 185 11.38 6.90 -3.76
C LEU A 185 9.93 6.38 -3.65
N PHE A 186 9.68 5.45 -2.72
CA PHE A 186 8.36 4.86 -2.53
C PHE A 186 7.32 5.91 -2.13
N GLY A 187 7.61 6.75 -1.14
CA GLY A 187 6.70 7.77 -0.65
C GLY A 187 6.40 8.83 -1.70
N GLY A 188 7.41 9.32 -2.41
CA GLY A 188 7.24 10.31 -3.48
C GLY A 188 6.37 9.79 -4.61
N VAL A 189 6.63 8.58 -5.09
CA VAL A 189 5.83 7.94 -6.14
C VAL A 189 4.41 7.65 -5.68
N THR A 190 4.25 7.06 -4.48
CA THR A 190 2.93 6.74 -3.92
C THR A 190 2.08 8.00 -3.75
N MET A 191 2.62 9.06 -3.15
CA MET A 191 1.90 10.33 -3.00
C MET A 191 1.53 10.94 -4.34
N SER A 192 2.43 10.91 -5.32
CA SER A 192 2.15 11.43 -6.66
C SER A 192 0.98 10.69 -7.32
N VAL A 193 1.00 9.34 -7.32
CA VAL A 193 -0.07 8.55 -7.94
C VAL A 193 -1.40 8.67 -7.21
N LEU A 194 -1.38 8.67 -5.86
CA LEU A 194 -2.61 8.71 -5.07
C LEU A 194 -3.31 10.08 -5.11
N HIS A 195 -2.57 11.17 -5.20
CA HIS A 195 -3.10 12.53 -5.05
C HIS A 195 -3.18 13.33 -6.35
N TYR A 196 -2.45 12.94 -7.38
CA TYR A 196 -2.58 13.60 -8.68
C TYR A 196 -3.88 13.22 -9.38
N VAL A 197 -4.67 14.21 -9.75
CA VAL A 197 -6.00 14.08 -10.39
C VAL A 197 -5.88 14.38 -11.89
N GLY A 198 -4.77 14.13 -12.53
CA GLY A 198 -4.61 14.29 -13.97
C GLY A 198 -4.64 12.96 -14.71
N GLN A 199 -5.04 12.94 -15.98
CA GLN A 199 -4.70 11.85 -16.86
C GLN A 199 -3.17 11.84 -17.00
N PRO A 200 -2.51 10.70 -16.81
CA PRO A 200 -1.07 10.65 -17.02
C PRO A 200 -0.78 10.95 -18.51
N GLU A 201 0.08 11.93 -18.77
CA GLU A 201 0.61 12.20 -20.10
C GLU A 201 1.53 11.05 -20.57
N PHE A 202 1.89 10.14 -19.68
CA PHE A 202 2.85 9.06 -19.87
C PHE A 202 2.19 7.70 -19.68
N THR A 203 2.64 6.72 -20.45
CA THR A 203 2.43 5.30 -20.16
C THR A 203 3.17 4.90 -18.87
N ASP A 204 2.82 3.77 -18.27
CA ASP A 204 3.52 3.26 -17.08
C ASP A 204 5.01 3.04 -17.35
N ALA A 205 5.37 2.62 -18.56
CA ALA A 205 6.77 2.41 -18.95
C ALA A 205 7.53 3.73 -19.01
N GLU A 206 6.97 4.74 -19.67
CA GLU A 206 7.58 6.08 -19.77
C GLU A 206 7.70 6.75 -18.40
N LEU A 207 6.67 6.61 -17.56
CA LEU A 207 6.69 7.15 -16.19
C LEU A 207 7.71 6.42 -15.32
N ALA A 208 7.82 5.09 -15.43
CA ALA A 208 8.84 4.32 -14.72
C ALA A 208 10.24 4.75 -15.13
N ASP A 209 10.48 4.91 -16.43
CA ASP A 209 11.78 5.36 -16.97
C ASP A 209 12.13 6.77 -16.47
N LEU A 210 11.18 7.69 -16.50
CA LEU A 210 11.35 9.04 -15.98
C LEU A 210 11.68 9.05 -14.48
N ILE A 211 10.95 8.27 -13.68
CA ILE A 211 11.18 8.17 -12.22
C ILE A 211 12.58 7.61 -11.95
N VAL A 212 12.96 6.53 -12.63
CA VAL A 212 14.28 5.89 -12.44
C VAL A 212 15.41 6.83 -12.85
N ASP A 213 15.29 7.49 -13.98
CA ASP A 213 16.28 8.48 -14.44
C ASP A 213 16.47 9.61 -13.42
N ARG A 214 15.37 10.22 -12.95
CA ARG A 214 15.43 11.30 -11.97
C ARG A 214 15.93 10.84 -10.60
N PHE A 215 15.59 9.64 -10.20
CA PHE A 215 16.07 9.08 -8.94
C PHE A 215 17.57 8.79 -8.97
N LEU A 216 18.07 8.18 -10.04
CA LEU A 216 19.48 7.80 -10.14
C LEU A 216 20.40 8.97 -10.50
N TYR A 217 19.95 9.90 -11.34
CA TYR A 217 20.80 10.94 -11.90
C TYR A 217 20.42 12.36 -11.47
N GLY A 218 19.27 12.56 -10.84
CA GLY A 218 18.80 13.84 -10.33
C GLY A 218 18.08 14.70 -11.38
N HIS A 219 17.73 15.92 -10.96
CA HIS A 219 16.96 16.88 -11.77
C HIS A 219 17.80 18.04 -12.32
N ALA A 220 19.05 18.18 -11.88
CA ALA A 220 19.91 19.27 -12.33
C ALA A 220 20.44 18.99 -13.74
N VAL A 221 20.45 20.01 -14.57
CA VAL A 221 21.17 19.98 -15.84
C VAL A 221 22.69 20.00 -15.51
N ARG A 222 23.43 19.03 -16.03
CA ARG A 222 24.89 18.92 -15.87
C ARG A 222 25.57 19.72 -16.98
#